data_a111abece66f623f1856de48afe267c7
#
_entry.id   a111abece66f623f1856de48afe267c7
#
_cell.length_a   1.000
_cell.length_b   1.000
_cell.length_c   1.000
_cell.angle_alpha   90.00
_cell.angle_beta   90.00
_cell.angle_gamma   90.00
#
_symmetry.space_group_name_H-M   'P 1'
#
loop_
_entity.id
_entity.type
_entity.pdbx_description
1 polymer ?
#
loop_
_entity_poly.entity_id
_entity_poly.type
_entity_poly.pdbx_seq_one_letter_code
_entity_poly.pdbx_strand_id
1 'polypeptide(L)'
;MDIPHYSGNPGLDGLLHETNLSFSELVGALLTLATDASQCVLALYAQAAEVAVIQKSDSSPVTEADHASHRLICRTLQQLTPAIPILSEESTLEQLIGRRDWPVCWMIDPLDGTKEFIEGTGEFTINIALIVDSEAVLGLIAAPNRAHVDVGVPSWGARRFPLFDRDEGETLQTRPLDSAGALTLSASFRHRAERVQMMMDRLSPLANGAQRLNAGSALKFCDLVSGDADVYPRTSPCYEWDLAAGDALVRAAGGSVTTLEGEPIRYNRWDSLKAPQFVAAADPTIDYTALLRDPDL
;
A
#
# COMPACT_ATOMS: atom_id res chain seq x y z
N MET A 1 8.24 15.40 -17.52
CA MET A 1 8.55 14.80 -16.21
C MET A 1 9.81 13.97 -16.42
N ASP A 2 10.92 14.37 -15.81
CA ASP A 2 12.18 13.62 -15.95
C ASP A 2 12.16 12.46 -14.94
N ILE A 3 11.71 11.27 -15.43
CA ILE A 3 11.68 10.06 -14.61
C ILE A 3 13.10 9.46 -14.66
N PRO A 4 13.78 9.23 -13.51
CA PRO A 4 15.11 8.65 -13.46
C PRO A 4 15.21 7.34 -14.22
N HIS A 5 16.43 6.99 -14.66
CA HIS A 5 16.68 5.81 -15.47
C HIS A 5 16.19 4.54 -14.78
N TYR A 6 15.23 3.86 -15.39
CA TYR A 6 14.75 2.54 -14.99
C TYR A 6 15.79 1.48 -15.37
N SER A 7 16.23 0.66 -14.40
CA SER A 7 17.32 -0.31 -14.60
C SER A 7 16.87 -1.69 -15.10
N GLY A 8 15.55 -1.85 -15.33
CA GLY A 8 14.95 -3.10 -15.82
C GLY A 8 14.48 -4.04 -14.71
N ASN A 9 13.34 -4.67 -14.97
CA ASN A 9 12.80 -5.82 -14.22
C ASN A 9 12.14 -6.72 -15.25
N PRO A 10 12.56 -8.00 -15.41
CA PRO A 10 12.10 -8.86 -16.51
C PRO A 10 10.58 -8.95 -16.64
N GLY A 11 9.86 -9.00 -15.54
CA GLY A 11 8.41 -9.07 -15.56
C GLY A 11 7.75 -7.75 -15.98
N LEU A 12 8.23 -6.63 -15.47
CA LEU A 12 7.76 -5.31 -15.87
C LEU A 12 8.18 -4.97 -17.31
N ASP A 13 9.40 -5.36 -17.72
CA ASP A 13 9.91 -5.18 -19.09
C ASP A 13 9.04 -5.94 -20.10
N GLY A 14 8.62 -7.17 -19.77
CA GLY A 14 7.69 -7.96 -20.58
C GLY A 14 6.37 -7.21 -20.77
N LEU A 15 5.78 -6.68 -19.70
CA LEU A 15 4.57 -5.88 -19.76
C LEU A 15 4.74 -4.63 -20.63
N LEU A 16 5.82 -3.88 -20.44
CA LEU A 16 6.08 -2.66 -21.21
C LEU A 16 6.23 -2.98 -22.71
N HIS A 17 6.88 -4.10 -23.03
CA HIS A 17 7.02 -4.56 -24.41
C HIS A 17 5.66 -4.97 -25.02
N GLU A 18 4.85 -5.75 -24.30
CA GLU A 18 3.55 -6.21 -24.78
C GLU A 18 2.55 -5.07 -24.98
N THR A 19 2.61 -4.05 -24.14
CA THR A 19 1.71 -2.87 -24.19
C THR A 19 2.26 -1.75 -25.08
N ASN A 20 3.49 -1.86 -25.54
CA ASN A 20 4.23 -0.81 -26.26
C ASN A 20 4.29 0.54 -25.49
N LEU A 21 4.30 0.46 -24.16
CA LEU A 21 4.47 1.59 -23.27
C LEU A 21 5.93 1.73 -22.83
N SER A 22 6.42 2.95 -22.77
CA SER A 22 7.64 3.23 -22.01
C SER A 22 7.31 3.22 -20.50
N PHE A 23 8.33 3.00 -19.68
CA PHE A 23 8.18 3.09 -18.22
C PHE A 23 7.63 4.45 -17.77
N SER A 24 8.11 5.53 -18.40
CA SER A 24 7.63 6.90 -18.12
C SER A 24 6.15 7.09 -18.44
N GLU A 25 5.66 6.53 -19.54
CA GLU A 25 4.24 6.59 -19.92
C GLU A 25 3.38 5.80 -18.94
N LEU A 26 3.83 4.60 -18.51
CA LEU A 26 3.13 3.82 -17.51
C LEU A 26 3.01 4.57 -16.18
N VAL A 27 4.13 5.07 -15.64
CA VAL A 27 4.13 5.83 -14.38
C VAL A 27 3.28 7.10 -14.52
N GLY A 28 3.42 7.86 -15.61
CA GLY A 28 2.61 9.05 -15.86
C GLY A 28 1.11 8.78 -15.91
N ALA A 29 0.70 7.66 -16.54
CA ALA A 29 -0.70 7.23 -16.58
C ALA A 29 -1.21 6.82 -15.20
N LEU A 30 -0.40 6.10 -14.41
CA LEU A 30 -0.74 5.70 -13.04
C LEU A 30 -0.86 6.90 -12.10
N LEU A 31 0.00 7.92 -12.23
CA LEU A 31 -0.10 9.16 -11.46
C LEU A 31 -1.38 9.93 -11.80
N THR A 32 -1.75 10.00 -13.09
CA THR A 32 -3.02 10.59 -13.52
C THR A 32 -4.20 9.82 -12.94
N LEU A 33 -4.17 8.49 -13.02
CA LEU A 33 -5.19 7.63 -12.43
C LEU A 33 -5.32 7.84 -10.91
N ALA A 34 -4.21 7.92 -10.19
CA ALA A 34 -4.20 8.18 -8.75
C ALA A 34 -4.84 9.54 -8.40
N THR A 35 -4.58 10.57 -9.21
CA THR A 35 -5.18 11.89 -9.07
C THR A 35 -6.70 11.83 -9.28
N ASP A 36 -7.15 11.22 -10.36
CA ASP A 36 -8.58 11.13 -10.70
C ASP A 36 -9.35 10.30 -9.66
N ALA A 37 -8.79 9.17 -9.22
CA ALA A 37 -9.38 8.33 -8.19
C ALA A 37 -9.43 9.06 -6.83
N SER A 38 -8.38 9.79 -6.47
CA SER A 38 -8.35 10.59 -5.25
C SER A 38 -9.39 11.71 -5.26
N GLN A 39 -9.55 12.40 -6.38
CA GLN A 39 -10.60 13.44 -6.53
C GLN A 39 -12.00 12.83 -6.39
N CYS A 40 -12.23 11.65 -7.00
CA CYS A 40 -13.49 10.93 -6.88
C CYS A 40 -13.81 10.58 -5.42
N VAL A 41 -12.84 9.99 -4.70
CA VAL A 41 -13.00 9.60 -3.30
C VAL A 41 -13.19 10.82 -2.40
N LEU A 42 -12.41 11.89 -2.57
CA LEU A 42 -12.51 13.12 -1.77
C LEU A 42 -13.85 13.84 -1.96
N ALA A 43 -14.40 13.84 -3.18
CA ALA A 43 -15.72 14.43 -3.44
C ALA A 43 -16.82 13.71 -2.65
N LEU A 44 -16.75 12.37 -2.58
CA LEU A 44 -17.72 11.57 -1.83
C LEU A 44 -17.45 11.66 -0.32
N TYR A 45 -16.21 11.78 0.13
CA TYR A 45 -15.84 12.01 1.51
C TYR A 45 -16.39 13.33 2.05
N ALA A 46 -16.28 14.42 1.29
CA ALA A 46 -16.86 15.71 1.65
C ALA A 46 -18.39 15.64 1.76
N GLN A 47 -19.08 14.94 0.85
CA GLN A 47 -20.53 14.73 0.92
C GLN A 47 -20.93 13.88 2.13
N ALA A 48 -20.16 12.82 2.45
CA ALA A 48 -20.41 11.99 3.62
C ALA A 48 -20.33 12.79 4.93
N ALA A 49 -19.39 13.71 5.05
CA ALA A 49 -19.27 14.61 6.19
C ALA A 49 -20.49 15.55 6.33
N GLU A 50 -21.07 16.00 5.22
CA GLU A 50 -22.30 16.80 5.23
C GLU A 50 -23.55 15.97 5.59
N VAL A 51 -23.64 14.72 5.09
CA VAL A 51 -24.77 13.79 5.33
C VAL A 51 -24.75 13.18 6.74
N ALA A 52 -23.61 12.99 7.34
CA ALA A 52 -23.49 12.54 8.75
C ALA A 52 -24.23 13.48 9.73
N VAL A 53 -24.54 14.70 9.28
CA VAL A 53 -25.39 15.65 9.99
C VAL A 53 -26.90 15.38 9.78
N ILE A 54 -27.33 14.58 8.77
CA ILE A 54 -28.75 14.55 8.30
C ILE A 54 -29.40 13.18 8.20
N GLN A 55 -28.81 12.04 8.47
CA GLN A 55 -29.54 10.73 8.50
C GLN A 55 -29.05 9.57 7.63
N LYS A 56 -29.29 8.38 8.22
CA LYS A 56 -29.20 7.01 7.71
C LYS A 56 -30.07 6.77 6.47
N SER A 57 -29.46 6.36 5.37
CA SER A 57 -30.12 5.62 4.29
C SER A 57 -29.29 4.37 3.96
N ASP A 58 -29.95 3.31 3.46
CA ASP A 58 -29.42 1.94 3.29
C ASP A 58 -28.25 1.77 2.31
N SER A 59 -27.80 2.80 1.60
CA SER A 59 -26.53 2.82 0.86
C SER A 59 -25.55 3.71 1.61
N SER A 60 -24.54 3.13 2.25
CA SER A 60 -23.52 3.92 2.95
C SER A 60 -22.70 4.71 1.93
N PRO A 61 -22.31 5.97 2.23
CA PRO A 61 -21.42 6.77 1.38
C PRO A 61 -20.10 6.07 1.05
N VAL A 62 -19.66 5.17 1.90
CA VAL A 62 -18.50 4.30 1.74
C VAL A 62 -18.65 3.38 0.55
N THR A 63 -19.72 2.59 0.50
CA THR A 63 -19.96 1.65 -0.61
C THR A 63 -19.96 2.36 -1.96
N GLU A 64 -20.44 3.60 -2.02
CA GLU A 64 -20.41 4.39 -3.24
C GLU A 64 -19.00 4.86 -3.59
N ALA A 65 -18.20 5.28 -2.61
CA ALA A 65 -16.81 5.71 -2.82
C ALA A 65 -15.94 4.54 -3.28
N ASP A 66 -16.05 3.36 -2.64
CA ASP A 66 -15.35 2.14 -3.05
C ASP A 66 -15.69 1.77 -4.49
N HIS A 67 -16.97 1.65 -4.80
CA HIS A 67 -17.40 1.25 -6.15
C HIS A 67 -17.08 2.30 -7.22
N ALA A 68 -17.15 3.59 -6.91
CA ALA A 68 -16.82 4.63 -7.87
C ALA A 68 -15.32 4.64 -8.18
N SER A 69 -14.47 4.55 -7.14
CA SER A 69 -13.03 4.38 -7.27
C SER A 69 -12.67 3.11 -8.03
N HIS A 70 -13.25 1.96 -7.65
CA HIS A 70 -13.07 0.68 -8.34
C HIS A 70 -13.38 0.78 -9.84
N ARG A 71 -14.56 1.30 -10.21
CA ARG A 71 -14.95 1.44 -11.63
C ARG A 71 -13.98 2.31 -12.42
N LEU A 72 -13.51 3.40 -11.81
CA LEU A 72 -12.55 4.31 -12.44
C LEU A 72 -11.22 3.62 -12.66
N ILE A 73 -10.68 2.99 -11.62
CA ILE A 73 -9.37 2.30 -11.65
C ILE A 73 -9.41 1.16 -12.66
N CYS A 74 -10.41 0.28 -12.58
CA CYS A 74 -10.54 -0.86 -13.48
C CYS A 74 -10.65 -0.44 -14.94
N ARG A 75 -11.47 0.58 -15.24
CA ARG A 75 -11.62 1.10 -16.61
C ARG A 75 -10.29 1.62 -17.16
N THR A 76 -9.58 2.40 -16.37
CA THR A 76 -8.31 3.00 -16.80
C THR A 76 -7.23 1.95 -16.99
N LEU A 77 -7.09 1.00 -16.07
CA LEU A 77 -6.12 -0.10 -16.19
C LEU A 77 -6.44 -1.02 -17.37
N GLN A 78 -7.71 -1.33 -17.63
CA GLN A 78 -8.13 -2.09 -18.79
C GLN A 78 -7.85 -1.39 -20.14
N GLN A 79 -7.90 -0.05 -20.16
CA GLN A 79 -7.50 0.73 -21.34
C GLN A 79 -5.99 0.78 -21.52
N LEU A 80 -5.26 0.91 -20.42
CA LEU A 80 -3.80 1.01 -20.41
C LEU A 80 -3.13 -0.32 -20.73
N THR A 81 -3.64 -1.40 -20.17
CA THR A 81 -3.07 -2.76 -20.24
C THR A 81 -4.17 -3.80 -20.44
N PRO A 82 -4.81 -3.87 -21.64
CA PRO A 82 -6.02 -4.67 -21.88
C PRO A 82 -5.87 -6.17 -21.60
N ALA A 83 -4.66 -6.71 -21.74
CA ALA A 83 -4.37 -8.13 -21.57
C ALA A 83 -4.15 -8.52 -20.09
N ILE A 84 -3.99 -7.54 -19.17
CA ILE A 84 -3.67 -7.82 -17.78
C ILE A 84 -4.94 -7.88 -16.94
N PRO A 85 -5.23 -9.01 -16.29
CA PRO A 85 -6.38 -9.14 -15.42
C PRO A 85 -6.22 -8.29 -14.15
N ILE A 86 -7.38 -7.94 -13.57
CA ILE A 86 -7.45 -7.11 -12.36
C ILE A 86 -8.06 -7.94 -11.23
N LEU A 87 -7.35 -7.99 -10.10
CA LEU A 87 -7.80 -8.50 -8.83
C LEU A 87 -8.06 -7.32 -7.90
N SER A 88 -9.31 -7.07 -7.58
CA SER A 88 -9.73 -5.98 -6.69
C SER A 88 -10.44 -6.53 -5.47
N GLU A 89 -10.40 -5.81 -4.35
CA GLU A 89 -11.28 -6.08 -3.20
C GLU A 89 -12.75 -6.16 -3.62
N GLU A 90 -13.18 -5.32 -4.56
CA GLU A 90 -14.54 -5.24 -5.09
C GLU A 90 -14.83 -6.23 -6.23
N SER A 91 -13.89 -7.14 -6.54
CA SER A 91 -14.11 -8.17 -7.57
C SER A 91 -15.08 -9.23 -7.11
N THR A 92 -15.98 -9.64 -8.00
CA THR A 92 -16.87 -10.77 -7.76
C THR A 92 -16.09 -12.09 -7.83
N LEU A 93 -16.61 -13.14 -7.19
CA LEU A 93 -16.01 -14.48 -7.27
C LEU A 93 -15.89 -14.98 -8.71
N GLU A 94 -16.83 -14.63 -9.60
CA GLU A 94 -16.80 -14.98 -11.01
C GLU A 94 -15.61 -14.34 -11.75
N GLN A 95 -15.31 -13.08 -11.45
CA GLN A 95 -14.14 -12.36 -12.02
C GLN A 95 -12.81 -12.95 -11.57
N LEU A 96 -12.79 -13.62 -10.43
CA LEU A 96 -11.59 -14.22 -9.85
C LEU A 96 -11.39 -15.70 -10.20
N ILE A 97 -12.25 -16.28 -11.06
CA ILE A 97 -12.08 -17.66 -11.52
C ILE A 97 -10.76 -17.79 -12.28
N GLY A 98 -9.94 -18.77 -11.91
CA GLY A 98 -8.65 -19.05 -12.55
C GLY A 98 -7.54 -18.05 -12.19
N ARG A 99 -7.76 -17.12 -11.26
CA ARG A 99 -6.79 -16.08 -10.90
C ARG A 99 -5.39 -16.60 -10.53
N ARG A 100 -5.31 -17.80 -9.94
CA ARG A 100 -4.03 -18.41 -9.55
C ARG A 100 -3.13 -18.79 -10.72
N ASP A 101 -3.70 -18.89 -11.92
CA ASP A 101 -2.98 -19.18 -13.15
C ASP A 101 -2.54 -17.88 -13.86
N TRP A 102 -2.84 -16.70 -13.30
CA TRP A 102 -2.41 -15.44 -13.88
C TRP A 102 -0.95 -15.15 -13.51
N PRO A 103 -0.03 -15.18 -14.47
CA PRO A 103 1.37 -14.86 -14.21
C PRO A 103 1.57 -13.37 -13.91
N VAL A 104 0.67 -12.53 -14.44
CA VAL A 104 0.66 -11.08 -14.22
C VAL A 104 -0.75 -10.64 -13.88
N CYS A 105 -0.92 -9.79 -12.88
CA CYS A 105 -2.21 -9.13 -12.60
C CYS A 105 -2.01 -7.79 -11.89
N TRP A 106 -2.96 -6.88 -12.07
CA TRP A 106 -3.14 -5.75 -11.18
C TRP A 106 -3.84 -6.22 -9.91
N MET A 107 -3.34 -5.78 -8.75
CA MET A 107 -3.98 -6.00 -7.46
C MET A 107 -4.30 -4.65 -6.85
N ILE A 108 -5.59 -4.39 -6.57
CA ILE A 108 -6.06 -3.07 -6.17
C ILE A 108 -6.96 -3.12 -4.94
N ASP A 109 -6.77 -2.14 -4.07
CA ASP A 109 -7.72 -1.73 -3.05
C ASP A 109 -8.19 -0.31 -3.37
N PRO A 110 -9.44 -0.15 -3.82
CA PRO A 110 -9.95 1.14 -4.27
C PRO A 110 -10.13 2.16 -3.15
N LEU A 111 -10.28 1.71 -1.90
CA LEU A 111 -10.41 2.54 -0.71
C LEU A 111 -10.04 1.77 0.57
N ASP A 112 -8.75 1.61 0.84
CA ASP A 112 -8.27 1.06 2.11
C ASP A 112 -8.51 2.07 3.25
N GLY A 113 -9.08 1.59 4.35
CA GLY A 113 -9.45 2.44 5.47
C GLY A 113 -10.91 2.90 5.41
N THR A 114 -11.81 2.01 5.00
CA THR A 114 -13.26 2.22 4.95
C THR A 114 -13.82 2.75 6.27
N LYS A 115 -13.31 2.27 7.41
CA LYS A 115 -13.74 2.74 8.75
C LYS A 115 -13.25 4.16 9.02
N GLU A 116 -12.02 4.47 8.66
CA GLU A 116 -11.42 5.79 8.77
C GLU A 116 -12.14 6.81 7.89
N PHE A 117 -12.61 6.38 6.73
CA PHE A 117 -13.46 7.16 5.85
C PHE A 117 -14.80 7.49 6.52
N ILE A 118 -15.52 6.49 7.10
CA ILE A 118 -16.81 6.68 7.79
C ILE A 118 -16.67 7.59 9.02
N GLU A 119 -15.60 7.41 9.78
CA GLU A 119 -15.37 8.15 11.03
C GLU A 119 -14.82 9.56 10.80
N GLY A 120 -14.53 9.92 9.55
CA GLY A 120 -14.07 11.25 9.20
C GLY A 120 -12.62 11.55 9.63
N THR A 121 -11.78 10.51 9.88
CA THR A 121 -10.39 10.73 10.30
C THR A 121 -9.50 11.14 9.16
N GLY A 122 -9.89 10.81 7.92
CA GLY A 122 -9.11 11.10 6.71
C GLY A 122 -7.94 10.16 6.46
N GLU A 123 -7.78 9.11 7.25
CA GLU A 123 -6.66 8.16 7.15
C GLU A 123 -6.98 6.97 6.24
N PHE A 124 -7.30 7.26 5.00
CA PHE A 124 -7.57 6.26 3.95
C PHE A 124 -6.64 6.43 2.77
N THR A 125 -6.45 5.34 2.01
CA THR A 125 -5.56 5.30 0.83
C THR A 125 -6.23 4.57 -0.33
N ILE A 126 -5.64 4.74 -1.53
CA ILE A 126 -5.94 3.94 -2.72
C ILE A 126 -4.68 3.19 -3.05
N ASN A 127 -4.76 1.85 -3.10
CA ASN A 127 -3.61 1.01 -3.29
C ASN A 127 -3.68 0.30 -4.65
N ILE A 128 -2.63 0.41 -5.45
CA ILE A 128 -2.50 -0.24 -6.76
C ILE A 128 -1.14 -0.93 -6.83
N ALA A 129 -1.12 -2.23 -7.09
CA ALA A 129 0.10 -2.99 -7.27
C ALA A 129 0.08 -3.77 -8.58
N LEU A 130 1.24 -3.93 -9.21
CA LEU A 130 1.45 -4.89 -10.28
C LEU A 130 2.14 -6.12 -9.71
N ILE A 131 1.50 -7.26 -9.87
CA ILE A 131 2.02 -8.56 -9.46
C ILE A 131 2.53 -9.29 -10.69
N VAL A 132 3.76 -9.78 -10.64
CA VAL A 132 4.37 -10.63 -11.67
C VAL A 132 4.96 -11.85 -10.97
N ASP A 133 4.62 -13.05 -11.43
CA ASP A 133 5.09 -14.31 -10.87
C ASP A 133 4.97 -14.37 -9.34
N SER A 134 3.85 -13.89 -8.83
CA SER A 134 3.52 -13.81 -7.39
C SER A 134 4.40 -12.82 -6.58
N GLU A 135 5.07 -11.89 -7.22
CA GLU A 135 5.83 -10.81 -6.58
C GLU A 135 5.25 -9.44 -6.91
N ALA A 136 5.19 -8.54 -5.95
CA ALA A 136 4.82 -7.15 -6.19
C ALA A 136 6.01 -6.40 -6.79
N VAL A 137 5.94 -6.07 -8.09
CA VAL A 137 7.04 -5.42 -8.84
C VAL A 137 6.86 -3.92 -9.00
N LEU A 138 5.63 -3.43 -8.77
CA LEU A 138 5.29 -2.01 -8.72
C LEU A 138 4.22 -1.82 -7.64
N GLY A 139 4.35 -0.77 -6.86
CA GLY A 139 3.37 -0.35 -5.88
C GLY A 139 3.11 1.15 -5.96
N LEU A 140 1.83 1.51 -5.88
CA LEU A 140 1.37 2.88 -5.80
C LEU A 140 0.40 3.00 -4.63
N ILE A 141 0.65 3.95 -3.74
CA ILE A 141 -0.24 4.31 -2.64
C ILE A 141 -0.58 5.79 -2.79
N ALA A 142 -1.82 6.10 -3.12
CA ALA A 142 -2.32 7.46 -3.06
C ALA A 142 -2.90 7.73 -1.67
N ALA A 143 -2.53 8.86 -1.09
CA ALA A 143 -3.01 9.37 0.20
C ALA A 143 -3.80 10.66 -0.02
N PRO A 144 -5.11 10.59 -0.35
CA PRO A 144 -5.87 11.73 -0.83
C PRO A 144 -5.85 12.93 0.11
N ASN A 145 -6.05 12.70 1.41
CA ASN A 145 -6.06 13.75 2.42
C ASN A 145 -4.66 14.29 2.79
N ARG A 146 -3.60 13.53 2.46
CA ARG A 146 -2.20 14.01 2.58
C ARG A 146 -1.71 14.65 1.29
N ALA A 147 -2.55 14.67 0.24
CA ALA A 147 -2.32 15.27 -1.08
C ALA A 147 -1.06 14.75 -1.79
N HIS A 148 -0.67 13.50 -1.57
CA HIS A 148 0.48 12.88 -2.25
C HIS A 148 0.17 11.46 -2.73
N VAL A 149 1.00 10.99 -3.66
CA VAL A 149 1.05 9.60 -4.11
C VAL A 149 2.51 9.12 -4.06
N ASP A 150 2.71 7.97 -3.42
CA ASP A 150 4.00 7.29 -3.33
C ASP A 150 4.03 6.15 -4.34
N VAL A 151 5.07 6.11 -5.17
CA VAL A 151 5.28 5.07 -6.19
C VAL A 151 6.61 4.40 -5.95
N GLY A 152 6.59 3.07 -5.88
CA GLY A 152 7.78 2.25 -5.69
C GLY A 152 7.88 1.15 -6.75
N VAL A 153 9.06 1.05 -7.36
CA VAL A 153 9.46 -0.07 -8.23
C VAL A 153 10.85 -0.51 -7.76
N PRO A 154 11.03 -1.72 -7.24
CA PRO A 154 12.31 -2.13 -6.62
C PRO A 154 13.55 -1.97 -7.52
N SER A 155 13.38 -2.04 -8.85
CA SER A 155 14.45 -1.81 -9.83
C SER A 155 14.66 -0.34 -10.23
N TRP A 156 13.84 0.58 -9.72
CA TRP A 156 13.89 2.02 -10.04
C TRP A 156 14.08 2.89 -8.79
N GLY A 157 13.54 2.45 -7.64
CA GLY A 157 13.48 3.21 -6.41
C GLY A 157 12.05 3.63 -6.05
N ALA A 158 11.94 4.46 -5.01
CA ALA A 158 10.68 4.99 -4.54
C ALA A 158 10.63 6.51 -4.64
N ARG A 159 9.49 7.07 -5.01
CA ARG A 159 9.28 8.52 -5.13
C ARG A 159 7.89 8.92 -4.64
N ARG A 160 7.83 10.11 -4.05
CA ARG A 160 6.59 10.81 -3.68
C ARG A 160 6.30 11.91 -4.68
N PHE A 161 5.08 11.96 -5.17
CA PHE A 161 4.58 13.01 -6.06
C PHE A 161 3.41 13.72 -5.40
N PRO A 162 3.24 15.04 -5.59
CA PRO A 162 2.01 15.71 -5.21
C PRO A 162 0.85 15.22 -6.08
N LEU A 163 -0.32 14.99 -5.48
CA LEU A 163 -1.48 14.46 -6.20
C LEU A 163 -2.10 15.46 -7.17
N PHE A 164 -2.05 16.76 -6.83
CA PHE A 164 -2.81 17.79 -7.55
C PHE A 164 -1.92 18.77 -8.30
N ASP A 165 -0.61 18.64 -8.17
CA ASP A 165 0.39 19.41 -8.90
C ASP A 165 1.31 18.46 -9.68
N ARG A 166 1.73 18.88 -10.89
CA ARG A 166 2.66 18.09 -11.70
C ARG A 166 4.09 18.55 -11.42
N ASP A 167 4.63 18.06 -10.33
CA ASP A 167 6.04 18.29 -9.97
C ASP A 167 6.88 17.02 -10.24
N GLU A 168 8.21 17.15 -10.18
CA GLU A 168 9.15 16.05 -10.44
C GLU A 168 9.15 14.97 -9.37
N GLY A 169 8.50 15.21 -8.25
CA GLY A 169 8.46 14.32 -7.09
C GLY A 169 9.80 14.23 -6.36
N GLU A 170 9.75 13.86 -5.10
CA GLU A 170 10.91 13.66 -4.24
C GLU A 170 11.29 12.16 -4.12
N THR A 171 12.58 11.88 -3.99
CA THR A 171 13.06 10.51 -3.74
C THR A 171 12.72 10.12 -2.31
N LEU A 172 12.11 8.94 -2.16
CA LEU A 172 11.86 8.30 -0.87
C LEU A 172 12.94 7.26 -0.60
N GLN A 173 13.44 7.24 0.63
CA GLN A 173 14.41 6.26 1.08
C GLN A 173 14.17 5.96 2.55
N THR A 174 14.07 4.67 2.87
CA THR A 174 14.05 4.23 4.27
C THR A 174 15.36 4.59 4.97
N ARG A 175 15.31 4.70 6.28
CA ARG A 175 16.49 5.05 7.09
C ARG A 175 16.99 3.83 7.88
N PRO A 176 18.31 3.71 8.13
CA PRO A 176 18.83 2.83 9.15
C PRO A 176 18.27 3.21 10.53
N LEU A 177 18.10 2.22 11.40
CA LEU A 177 17.67 2.48 12.77
C LEU A 177 18.72 3.31 13.52
N ASP A 178 18.32 4.45 14.07
CA ASP A 178 19.13 5.22 15.02
C ASP A 178 18.98 4.65 16.42
N SER A 179 19.96 3.88 16.86
CA SER A 179 19.96 3.29 18.21
C SER A 179 20.10 4.31 19.34
N ALA A 180 20.49 5.56 19.06
CA ALA A 180 20.54 6.65 20.04
C ALA A 180 19.18 7.32 20.26
N GLY A 181 18.31 7.25 19.27
CA GLY A 181 16.91 7.71 19.31
C GLY A 181 15.95 6.63 19.84
N ALA A 182 14.66 6.95 19.88
CA ALA A 182 13.61 5.96 20.14
C ALA A 182 13.19 5.30 18.83
N LEU A 183 13.03 3.97 18.81
CA LEU A 183 12.44 3.23 17.71
C LEU A 183 10.97 3.64 17.54
N THR A 184 10.55 4.00 16.32
CA THR A 184 9.17 4.36 16.01
C THR A 184 8.43 3.18 15.37
N LEU A 185 7.45 2.62 16.09
CA LEU A 185 6.57 1.56 15.63
C LEU A 185 5.30 2.18 15.06
N SER A 186 5.02 1.98 13.75
CA SER A 186 3.75 2.38 13.15
C SER A 186 2.66 1.34 13.41
N ALA A 187 1.52 1.75 13.94
CA ALA A 187 0.39 0.88 14.27
C ALA A 187 -0.95 1.59 14.06
N SER A 188 -2.00 0.80 13.76
CA SER A 188 -3.36 1.33 13.69
C SER A 188 -3.87 1.70 15.08
N PHE A 189 -4.61 2.80 15.20
CA PHE A 189 -5.37 3.17 16.41
C PHE A 189 -6.26 2.03 16.95
N ARG A 190 -6.71 1.14 16.06
CA ARG A 190 -7.65 0.06 16.36
C ARG A 190 -6.98 -1.19 16.91
N HIS A 191 -5.66 -1.27 16.89
CA HIS A 191 -4.96 -2.38 17.51
C HIS A 191 -5.10 -2.29 19.02
N ARG A 192 -5.28 -3.46 19.67
CA ARG A 192 -5.36 -3.52 21.15
C ARG A 192 -4.09 -2.87 21.71
N ALA A 193 -4.29 -1.86 22.56
CA ALA A 193 -3.19 -1.10 23.13
C ALA A 193 -2.16 -1.99 23.84
N GLU A 194 -2.63 -3.05 24.50
CA GLU A 194 -1.80 -4.05 25.19
C GLU A 194 -0.86 -4.77 24.21
N ARG A 195 -1.37 -5.21 23.06
CA ARG A 195 -0.56 -5.89 22.04
C ARG A 195 0.51 -4.97 21.44
N VAL A 196 0.16 -3.73 21.15
CA VAL A 196 1.12 -2.74 20.67
C VAL A 196 2.17 -2.46 21.74
N GLN A 197 1.78 -2.37 23.02
CA GLN A 197 2.72 -2.17 24.10
C GLN A 197 3.68 -3.35 24.23
N MET A 198 3.20 -4.59 24.14
CA MET A 198 4.07 -5.79 24.15
C MET A 198 5.10 -5.78 23.01
N MET A 199 4.68 -5.36 21.79
CA MET A 199 5.62 -5.20 20.66
C MET A 199 6.66 -4.12 20.96
N MET A 200 6.25 -2.98 21.49
CA MET A 200 7.15 -1.88 21.84
C MET A 200 8.16 -2.32 22.92
N ASP A 201 7.71 -3.05 23.95
CA ASP A 201 8.59 -3.54 25.03
C ASP A 201 9.65 -4.49 24.49
N ARG A 202 9.33 -5.32 23.49
CA ARG A 202 10.28 -6.24 22.84
C ARG A 202 11.25 -5.54 21.90
N LEU A 203 10.81 -4.48 21.25
CA LEU A 203 11.62 -3.71 20.28
C LEU A 203 12.48 -2.65 20.97
N SER A 204 12.08 -2.19 22.16
CA SER A 204 12.78 -1.12 22.89
C SER A 204 14.28 -1.37 23.16
N PRO A 205 14.78 -2.62 23.33
CA PRO A 205 16.21 -2.87 23.49
C PRO A 205 17.06 -2.61 22.24
N LEU A 206 16.44 -2.47 21.05
CA LEU A 206 17.16 -2.17 19.80
C LEU A 206 17.62 -0.71 19.72
N ALA A 207 17.03 0.18 20.53
CA ALA A 207 17.25 1.61 20.49
C ALA A 207 17.14 2.21 21.91
N ASN A 208 17.11 3.52 22.02
CA ASN A 208 16.88 4.19 23.31
C ASN A 208 15.37 4.25 23.63
N GLY A 209 14.72 3.07 23.73
CA GLY A 209 13.29 2.91 23.93
C GLY A 209 12.51 2.79 22.63
N ALA A 210 11.19 2.70 22.75
CA ALA A 210 10.26 2.63 21.62
C ALA A 210 9.10 3.61 21.79
N GLN A 211 8.61 4.16 20.68
CA GLN A 211 7.44 5.01 20.62
C GLN A 211 6.47 4.55 19.54
N ARG A 212 5.21 4.93 19.68
CA ARG A 212 4.16 4.57 18.73
C ARG A 212 3.83 5.75 17.82
N LEU A 213 3.79 5.49 16.51
CA LEU A 213 3.17 6.35 15.51
C LEU A 213 1.83 5.73 15.12
N ASN A 214 0.75 6.50 15.27
CA ASN A 214 -0.56 6.02 14.83
C ASN A 214 -0.82 6.42 13.40
N ALA A 215 -1.21 5.44 12.57
CA ALA A 215 -1.66 5.67 11.21
C ALA A 215 -2.69 4.63 10.80
N GLY A 216 -3.71 5.05 10.04
CA GLY A 216 -4.68 4.16 9.40
C GLY A 216 -4.16 3.59 8.09
N SER A 217 -4.89 2.61 7.53
CA SER A 217 -4.71 2.17 6.14
C SER A 217 -3.26 1.84 5.76
N ALA A 218 -2.92 1.91 4.49
CA ALA A 218 -1.57 1.76 3.95
C ALA A 218 -0.65 2.97 4.23
N LEU A 219 -1.13 4.04 4.89
CA LEU A 219 -0.30 5.18 5.31
C LEU A 219 0.91 4.75 6.14
N LYS A 220 0.82 3.62 6.85
CA LYS A 220 1.93 3.04 7.62
C LYS A 220 3.16 2.69 6.75
N PHE A 221 2.93 2.29 5.49
CA PHE A 221 4.02 2.09 4.53
C PHE A 221 4.60 3.42 4.06
N CYS A 222 3.74 4.44 3.85
CA CYS A 222 4.19 5.79 3.52
C CYS A 222 5.06 6.39 4.63
N ASP A 223 4.70 6.14 5.90
CA ASP A 223 5.48 6.61 7.07
C ASP A 223 6.85 5.91 7.17
N LEU A 224 6.96 4.62 6.76
CA LEU A 224 8.26 3.92 6.69
C LEU A 224 9.18 4.52 5.63
N VAL A 225 8.66 4.76 4.42
CA VAL A 225 9.48 5.22 3.29
C VAL A 225 9.82 6.70 3.38
N SER A 226 9.08 7.51 4.15
CA SER A 226 9.43 8.89 4.48
C SER A 226 10.41 9.01 5.66
N GLY A 227 10.70 7.89 6.35
CA GLY A 227 11.57 7.88 7.52
C GLY A 227 10.90 8.34 8.81
N ASP A 228 9.57 8.43 8.86
CA ASP A 228 8.80 8.79 10.05
C ASP A 228 8.60 7.57 10.99
N ALA A 229 8.68 6.36 10.45
CA ALA A 229 8.61 5.11 11.20
C ALA A 229 9.79 4.19 10.87
N ASP A 230 10.14 3.30 11.81
CA ASP A 230 11.21 2.31 11.65
C ASP A 230 10.66 0.91 11.36
N VAL A 231 9.47 0.59 11.89
CA VAL A 231 8.88 -0.75 11.73
C VAL A 231 7.36 -0.70 11.77
N TYR A 232 6.74 -1.52 10.92
CA TYR A 232 5.30 -1.76 10.89
C TYR A 232 5.02 -3.26 10.92
N PRO A 233 4.78 -3.86 12.11
CA PRO A 233 4.32 -5.23 12.23
C PRO A 233 2.80 -5.32 12.06
N ARG A 234 2.34 -6.33 11.34
CA ARG A 234 0.91 -6.64 11.18
C ARG A 234 0.63 -8.07 11.60
N THR A 235 0.04 -8.24 12.79
CA THR A 235 -0.38 -9.54 13.34
C THR A 235 -1.89 -9.78 13.24
N SER A 236 -2.67 -8.73 12.94
CA SER A 236 -4.11 -8.83 12.69
C SER A 236 -4.39 -9.20 11.22
N PRO A 237 -5.49 -9.94 10.95
CA PRO A 237 -5.86 -10.30 9.59
C PRO A 237 -5.98 -9.09 8.66
N CYS A 238 -5.50 -9.23 7.43
CA CYS A 238 -5.69 -8.32 6.31
C CYS A 238 -5.70 -9.14 5.01
N TYR A 239 -5.88 -8.46 3.89
CA TYR A 239 -5.86 -9.08 2.58
C TYR A 239 -4.61 -8.71 1.81
N GLU A 240 -4.35 -9.44 0.72
CA GLU A 240 -3.17 -9.21 -0.12
C GLU A 240 -3.17 -7.82 -0.76
N TRP A 241 -4.33 -7.27 -1.10
CA TRP A 241 -4.46 -5.92 -1.66
C TRP A 241 -4.17 -4.79 -0.67
N ASP A 242 -4.29 -5.03 0.66
CA ASP A 242 -3.86 -4.09 1.71
C ASP A 242 -2.33 -3.99 1.78
N LEU A 243 -1.62 -5.01 1.29
CA LEU A 243 -0.18 -5.20 1.49
C LEU A 243 0.65 -4.96 0.23
N ALA A 244 0.19 -5.42 -0.94
CA ALA A 244 1.01 -5.56 -2.14
C ALA A 244 1.66 -4.24 -2.61
N ALA A 245 0.91 -3.14 -2.59
CA ALA A 245 1.45 -1.83 -2.97
C ALA A 245 2.52 -1.35 -1.99
N GLY A 246 2.27 -1.55 -0.69
CA GLY A 246 3.21 -1.20 0.38
C GLY A 246 4.49 -2.03 0.36
N ASP A 247 4.39 -3.33 0.05
CA ASP A 247 5.55 -4.21 -0.10
C ASP A 247 6.50 -3.73 -1.21
N ALA A 248 5.97 -3.50 -2.42
CA ALA A 248 6.78 -2.99 -3.52
C ALA A 248 7.39 -1.62 -3.18
N LEU A 249 6.62 -0.72 -2.56
CA LEU A 249 7.06 0.62 -2.17
C LEU A 249 8.20 0.57 -1.15
N VAL A 250 8.06 -0.20 -0.06
CA VAL A 250 9.07 -0.31 1.00
C VAL A 250 10.36 -0.93 0.46
N ARG A 251 10.27 -2.01 -0.34
CA ARG A 251 11.45 -2.62 -0.97
C ARG A 251 12.12 -1.68 -1.97
N ALA A 252 11.36 -0.89 -2.70
CA ALA A 252 11.89 0.13 -3.61
C ALA A 252 12.63 1.24 -2.87
N ALA A 253 12.21 1.57 -1.65
CA ALA A 253 12.85 2.58 -0.80
C ALA A 253 14.08 2.04 -0.02
N GLY A 254 14.41 0.75 -0.15
CA GLY A 254 15.56 0.12 0.51
C GLY A 254 15.23 -0.63 1.80
N GLY A 255 13.96 -0.70 2.20
CA GLY A 255 13.50 -1.50 3.33
C GLY A 255 13.18 -2.96 2.96
N SER A 256 12.52 -3.66 3.86
CA SER A 256 12.08 -5.05 3.67
C SER A 256 10.65 -5.28 4.14
N VAL A 257 9.98 -6.27 3.51
CA VAL A 257 8.68 -6.78 3.97
C VAL A 257 8.75 -8.30 3.92
N THR A 258 8.54 -8.94 5.07
CA THR A 258 8.62 -10.40 5.22
C THR A 258 7.47 -10.93 6.06
N THR A 259 7.16 -12.20 5.93
CA THR A 259 6.31 -12.90 6.90
C THR A 259 6.97 -12.89 8.29
N LEU A 260 6.24 -13.26 9.34
CA LEU A 260 6.85 -13.43 10.67
C LEU A 260 7.86 -14.60 10.72
N GLU A 261 7.86 -15.49 9.73
CA GLU A 261 8.85 -16.54 9.53
C GLU A 261 10.13 -16.05 8.83
N GLY A 262 10.12 -14.80 8.35
CA GLY A 262 11.25 -14.20 7.61
C GLY A 262 11.21 -14.49 6.10
N GLU A 263 10.12 -15.09 5.61
CA GLU A 263 9.98 -15.43 4.19
C GLU A 263 9.46 -14.23 3.37
N PRO A 264 9.85 -14.11 2.10
CA PRO A 264 9.26 -13.12 1.19
C PRO A 264 7.76 -13.31 1.03
N ILE A 265 7.03 -12.21 0.94
CA ILE A 265 5.59 -12.26 0.66
C ILE A 265 5.34 -12.74 -0.76
N ARG A 266 4.30 -13.58 -0.93
CA ARG A 266 3.85 -14.08 -2.23
C ARG A 266 2.38 -13.79 -2.42
N TYR A 267 2.00 -13.29 -3.59
CA TYR A 267 0.68 -12.80 -3.93
C TYR A 267 -0.03 -13.71 -4.92
N ASN A 268 -1.36 -13.73 -4.87
CA ASN A 268 -2.25 -14.45 -5.80
C ASN A 268 -1.95 -15.95 -5.94
N ARG A 269 -1.34 -16.56 -4.94
CA ARG A 269 -0.85 -17.94 -5.00
C ARG A 269 -1.77 -18.95 -4.34
N TRP A 270 -2.52 -18.53 -3.32
CA TRP A 270 -3.33 -19.38 -2.49
C TRP A 270 -4.82 -19.24 -2.80
N ASP A 271 -5.65 -20.19 -2.37
CA ASP A 271 -7.11 -20.08 -2.50
C ASP A 271 -7.66 -18.87 -1.74
N SER A 272 -7.11 -18.62 -0.57
CA SER A 272 -7.41 -17.42 0.21
C SER A 272 -6.55 -16.25 -0.25
N LEU A 273 -7.16 -15.07 -0.32
CA LEU A 273 -6.47 -13.78 -0.54
C LEU A 273 -6.12 -13.08 0.80
N LYS A 274 -6.23 -13.80 1.92
CA LYS A 274 -5.74 -13.29 3.20
C LYS A 274 -4.22 -13.24 3.18
N ALA A 275 -3.68 -12.08 3.49
CA ALA A 275 -2.24 -11.91 3.67
C ALA A 275 -1.74 -12.67 4.90
N PRO A 276 -0.50 -13.16 4.89
CA PRO A 276 0.15 -13.66 6.11
C PRO A 276 0.34 -12.52 7.13
N GLN A 277 0.64 -12.87 8.37
CA GLN A 277 1.20 -11.90 9.30
C GLN A 277 2.58 -11.47 8.77
N PHE A 278 2.92 -10.19 8.92
CA PHE A 278 4.14 -9.65 8.33
C PHE A 278 4.80 -8.57 9.19
N VAL A 279 6.05 -8.29 8.85
CA VAL A 279 6.80 -7.13 9.33
C VAL A 279 7.31 -6.36 8.12
N ALA A 280 6.98 -5.08 8.05
CA ALA A 280 7.62 -4.13 7.16
C ALA A 280 8.64 -3.31 7.97
N ALA A 281 9.87 -3.20 7.49
CA ALA A 281 10.99 -2.60 8.20
C ALA A 281 11.73 -1.59 7.34
N ALA A 282 12.08 -0.44 7.90
CA ALA A 282 12.90 0.57 7.26
C ALA A 282 14.37 0.09 7.15
N ASP A 283 14.89 -0.55 8.19
CA ASP A 283 16.23 -1.12 8.20
C ASP A 283 16.19 -2.64 7.99
N PRO A 284 16.53 -3.15 6.80
CA PRO A 284 16.48 -4.57 6.49
C PRO A 284 17.62 -5.38 7.14
N THR A 285 18.58 -4.73 7.79
CA THR A 285 19.69 -5.41 8.47
C THR A 285 19.31 -5.92 9.86
N ILE A 286 18.16 -5.50 10.39
CA ILE A 286 17.65 -5.89 11.70
C ILE A 286 16.61 -7.01 11.55
N ASP A 287 16.82 -8.10 12.27
CA ASP A 287 15.86 -9.20 12.33
C ASP A 287 14.74 -8.90 13.34
N TYR A 288 13.75 -8.11 12.92
CA TYR A 288 12.57 -7.81 13.71
C TYR A 288 11.68 -9.05 13.92
N THR A 289 11.74 -10.03 13.02
CA THR A 289 10.88 -11.23 13.10
C THR A 289 11.24 -12.09 14.31
N ALA A 290 12.51 -12.21 14.64
CA ALA A 290 12.98 -12.94 15.83
C ALA A 290 12.39 -12.39 17.14
N LEU A 291 12.10 -11.07 17.18
CA LEU A 291 11.55 -10.38 18.37
C LEU A 291 10.01 -10.41 18.40
N LEU A 292 9.36 -10.54 17.25
CA LEU A 292 7.91 -10.42 17.11
C LEU A 292 7.21 -11.76 16.86
N ARG A 293 7.96 -12.86 16.66
CA ARG A 293 7.43 -14.21 16.49
C ARG A 293 6.99 -14.78 17.84
N ASP A 294 5.78 -14.42 18.25
CA ASP A 294 5.19 -14.93 19.49
C ASP A 294 3.70 -15.17 19.29
N PRO A 295 3.17 -16.35 19.65
CA PRO A 295 1.74 -16.65 19.52
C PRO A 295 0.84 -15.74 20.36
N ASP A 296 1.36 -15.04 21.36
CA ASP A 296 0.61 -14.12 22.22
C ASP A 296 0.56 -12.69 21.64
N LEU A 297 1.34 -12.42 20.59
CA LEU A 297 1.28 -11.20 19.79
C LEU A 297 0.34 -11.42 18.58
#